data_ac96685054460e3f240115d9051f8f5b
#
_entry.id   ac96685054460e3f240115d9051f8f5b
#
_cell.length_a   1.000
_cell.length_b   1.000
_cell.length_c   1.000
_cell.angle_alpha   90.00
_cell.angle_beta   90.00
_cell.angle_gamma   90.00
#
_symmetry.space_group_name_H-M   'P 1'
#
loop_
_entity.id
_entity.type
_entity.pdbx_description
1 polymer ?
#
loop_
_entity_poly.entity_id
_entity_poly.type
_entity_poly.pdbx_seq_one_letter_code
_entity_poly.pdbx_strand_id
1 'polypeptide(L)'
;AEWAIKALEAGKHVLCEKPFALSLEDVDRMIQTADRTGLVLAEAFMYRHHPQSRLVGQWLADGRLGEVLRVSAVFNFSGMDSDNVRLNPGFGGGSLWDVGVYPISLAQFVMGGPPKWVFGDQWLGENGVDMGFVGQMRYAGRQMAQIACSFYTPYHTRAEITGTGGTLTMERPFTAMDDGKQYLFFTPPNGDPQPLRVPNEYLYLGEIEDMQAAILDGRPTYLTLNETRDHVRTTLALYESARRGQIVHLDE
;
A
#
# COMPACT_ATOMS: atom_id res chain seq x y z
N ALA A 1 -7.66 15.53 4.27
CA ALA A 1 -8.83 15.93 3.50
C ALA A 1 -9.02 17.45 3.45
N GLU A 2 -9.02 18.15 4.58
CA GLU A 2 -9.28 19.61 4.64
C GLU A 2 -8.39 20.41 3.69
N TRP A 3 -7.08 20.19 3.72
CA TRP A 3 -6.13 20.94 2.89
C TRP A 3 -6.18 20.53 1.43
N ALA A 4 -6.41 19.24 1.13
CA ALA A 4 -6.59 18.78 -0.24
C ALA A 4 -7.82 19.42 -0.89
N ILE A 5 -8.96 19.45 -0.19
CA ILE A 5 -10.18 20.09 -0.65
C ILE A 5 -9.98 21.59 -0.88
N LYS A 6 -9.37 22.30 0.08
CA LYS A 6 -9.06 23.74 -0.06
C LYS A 6 -8.15 24.03 -1.26
N ALA A 7 -7.15 23.17 -1.51
CA ALA A 7 -6.25 23.33 -2.65
C ALA A 7 -6.98 23.11 -3.99
N LEU A 8 -7.81 22.06 -4.09
CA LEU A 8 -8.65 21.82 -5.27
C LEU A 8 -9.61 22.98 -5.53
N GLU A 9 -10.27 23.48 -4.50
CA GLU A 9 -11.17 24.65 -4.61
C GLU A 9 -10.45 25.94 -4.99
N ALA A 10 -9.16 26.03 -4.65
CA ALA A 10 -8.27 27.13 -5.08
C ALA A 10 -7.64 26.91 -6.48
N GLY A 11 -8.13 25.93 -7.26
CA GLY A 11 -7.67 25.67 -8.62
C GLY A 11 -6.32 24.98 -8.71
N LYS A 12 -5.90 24.19 -7.69
CA LYS A 12 -4.64 23.48 -7.67
C LYS A 12 -4.85 21.97 -7.82
N HIS A 13 -4.04 21.32 -8.67
CA HIS A 13 -3.90 19.88 -8.65
C HIS A 13 -3.25 19.42 -7.35
N VAL A 14 -3.58 18.23 -6.84
CA VAL A 14 -3.15 17.77 -5.53
C VAL A 14 -2.53 16.38 -5.61
N LEU A 15 -1.27 16.26 -5.16
CA LEU A 15 -0.65 15.00 -4.80
C LEU A 15 -0.66 14.92 -3.26
N CYS A 16 -1.48 14.02 -2.73
CA CYS A 16 -1.76 13.90 -1.30
C CYS A 16 -0.94 12.78 -0.68
N GLU A 17 -0.17 13.09 0.38
CA GLU A 17 0.59 12.07 1.12
C GLU A 17 -0.30 10.96 1.69
N LYS A 18 0.28 9.77 1.77
CA LYS A 18 -0.34 8.63 2.45
C LYS A 18 -0.26 8.78 4.00
N PRO A 19 -1.20 8.25 4.76
CA PRO A 19 -2.47 7.69 4.29
C PRO A 19 -3.37 8.79 3.74
N PHE A 20 -4.03 8.53 2.63
CA PHE A 20 -4.81 9.53 1.88
C PHE A 20 -5.86 10.25 2.74
N ALA A 21 -6.57 9.49 3.56
CA ALA A 21 -7.49 9.98 4.59
C ALA A 21 -7.73 8.88 5.62
N LEU A 22 -8.34 9.25 6.76
CA LEU A 22 -8.62 8.33 7.87
C LEU A 22 -10.09 7.85 7.89
N SER A 23 -10.91 8.31 6.96
CA SER A 23 -12.32 7.90 6.81
C SER A 23 -12.73 7.83 5.35
N LEU A 24 -13.71 6.98 5.03
CA LEU A 24 -14.27 6.91 3.67
C LEU A 24 -15.04 8.18 3.31
N GLU A 25 -15.69 8.83 4.26
CA GLU A 25 -16.37 10.10 4.05
C GLU A 25 -15.41 11.17 3.52
N ASP A 26 -14.23 11.29 4.13
CA ASP A 26 -13.22 12.24 3.69
C ASP A 26 -12.66 11.89 2.31
N VAL A 27 -12.38 10.59 2.05
CA VAL A 27 -11.98 10.13 0.70
C VAL A 27 -13.02 10.53 -0.34
N ASP A 28 -14.29 10.23 -0.08
CA ASP A 28 -15.39 10.50 -1.02
C ASP A 28 -15.55 12.01 -1.25
N ARG A 29 -15.43 12.86 -0.22
CA ARG A 29 -15.43 14.31 -0.34
C ARG A 29 -14.28 14.86 -1.18
N MET A 30 -13.06 14.30 -0.99
CA MET A 30 -11.90 14.69 -1.80
C MET A 30 -12.10 14.32 -3.27
N ILE A 31 -12.59 13.10 -3.56
CA ILE A 31 -12.87 12.63 -4.92
C ILE A 31 -13.96 13.51 -5.57
N GLN A 32 -15.10 13.73 -4.91
CA GLN A 32 -16.17 14.61 -5.41
C GLN A 32 -15.69 16.03 -5.70
N THR A 33 -14.76 16.54 -4.88
CA THR A 33 -14.18 17.87 -5.12
C THR A 33 -13.27 17.86 -6.35
N ALA A 34 -12.45 16.84 -6.54
CA ALA A 34 -11.62 16.69 -7.73
C ALA A 34 -12.48 16.59 -9.00
N ASP A 35 -13.54 15.77 -8.98
CA ASP A 35 -14.48 15.64 -10.10
C ASP A 35 -15.18 16.98 -10.43
N ARG A 36 -15.65 17.68 -9.42
CA ARG A 36 -16.33 18.97 -9.57
C ARG A 36 -15.43 20.08 -10.13
N THR A 37 -14.16 20.08 -9.72
CA THR A 37 -13.19 21.09 -10.16
C THR A 37 -12.49 20.73 -11.47
N GLY A 38 -12.55 19.46 -11.91
CA GLY A 38 -11.85 18.95 -13.08
C GLY A 38 -10.32 18.91 -12.87
N LEU A 39 -9.87 18.88 -11.63
CA LEU A 39 -8.45 18.88 -11.28
C LEU A 39 -7.95 17.48 -10.92
N VAL A 40 -6.67 17.25 -11.16
CA VAL A 40 -6.01 15.99 -10.80
C VAL A 40 -5.82 15.92 -9.28
N LEU A 41 -6.30 14.84 -8.70
CA LEU A 41 -6.04 14.41 -7.33
C LEU A 41 -5.43 13.02 -7.37
N ALA A 42 -4.30 12.81 -6.68
CA ALA A 42 -3.63 11.51 -6.60
C ALA A 42 -3.08 11.29 -5.20
N GLU A 43 -2.96 10.01 -4.80
CA GLU A 43 -2.27 9.60 -3.58
C GLU A 43 -0.77 9.46 -3.86
N ALA A 44 0.05 10.08 -3.02
CA ALA A 44 1.51 9.94 -3.05
C ALA A 44 1.92 8.57 -2.47
N PHE A 45 1.99 7.58 -3.34
CA PHE A 45 2.35 6.21 -2.97
C PHE A 45 3.57 5.76 -3.77
N MET A 46 4.70 6.40 -3.50
CA MET A 46 5.94 6.38 -4.28
C MET A 46 6.39 4.98 -4.72
N TYR A 47 6.28 3.95 -3.86
CA TYR A 47 6.78 2.62 -4.17
C TYR A 47 6.04 1.95 -5.35
N ARG A 48 4.76 2.33 -5.61
CA ARG A 48 3.95 1.82 -6.72
C ARG A 48 4.52 2.22 -8.07
N HIS A 49 5.17 3.37 -8.13
CA HIS A 49 5.76 3.92 -9.34
C HIS A 49 7.19 3.42 -9.59
N HIS A 50 7.86 2.86 -8.58
CA HIS A 50 9.23 2.38 -8.70
C HIS A 50 9.34 1.20 -9.70
N PRO A 51 10.45 1.08 -10.48
CA PRO A 51 10.65 0.02 -11.48
C PRO A 51 10.41 -1.40 -10.99
N GLN A 52 10.75 -1.72 -9.72
CA GLN A 52 10.47 -3.05 -9.17
C GLN A 52 8.96 -3.35 -9.09
N SER A 53 8.13 -2.39 -8.69
CA SER A 53 6.67 -2.55 -8.64
C SER A 53 6.07 -2.59 -10.04
N ARG A 54 6.61 -1.80 -10.97
CA ARG A 54 6.24 -1.83 -12.39
C ARG A 54 6.53 -3.20 -13.01
N LEU A 55 7.69 -3.80 -12.69
CA LEU A 55 8.04 -5.15 -13.16
C LEU A 55 7.09 -6.22 -12.59
N VAL A 56 6.70 -6.11 -11.31
CA VAL A 56 5.66 -6.98 -10.73
C VAL A 56 4.37 -6.87 -11.54
N GLY A 57 3.90 -5.65 -11.84
CA GLY A 57 2.70 -5.41 -12.66
C GLY A 57 2.80 -6.04 -14.06
N GLN A 58 3.94 -5.92 -14.72
CA GLN A 58 4.17 -6.57 -16.02
C GLN A 58 4.09 -8.10 -15.90
N TRP A 59 4.71 -8.70 -14.89
CA TRP A 59 4.69 -10.15 -14.70
C TRP A 59 3.31 -10.70 -14.39
N LEU A 60 2.49 -9.92 -13.67
CA LEU A 60 1.08 -10.26 -13.45
C LEU A 60 0.30 -10.22 -14.76
N ALA A 61 0.46 -9.17 -15.55
CA ALA A 61 -0.20 -9.01 -16.85
C ALA A 61 0.23 -10.08 -17.86
N ASP A 62 1.51 -10.44 -17.89
CA ASP A 62 2.08 -11.47 -18.77
C ASP A 62 1.75 -12.91 -18.29
N GLY A 63 1.13 -13.08 -17.11
CA GLY A 63 0.80 -14.39 -16.53
C GLY A 63 2.01 -15.23 -16.10
N ARG A 64 3.19 -14.62 -15.93
CA ARG A 64 4.45 -15.35 -15.61
C ARG A 64 4.41 -16.05 -14.25
N LEU A 65 3.62 -15.55 -13.31
CA LEU A 65 3.40 -16.19 -12.01
C LEU A 65 2.32 -17.28 -12.05
N GLY A 66 1.65 -17.49 -13.20
CA GLY A 66 0.47 -18.33 -13.28
C GLY A 66 -0.68 -17.77 -12.44
N GLU A 67 -1.48 -18.63 -11.81
CA GLU A 67 -2.49 -18.21 -10.84
C GLU A 67 -1.79 -17.72 -9.56
N VAL A 68 -1.96 -16.46 -9.22
CA VAL A 68 -1.45 -15.94 -7.94
C VAL A 68 -2.30 -16.49 -6.80
N LEU A 69 -1.65 -17.06 -5.80
CA LEU A 69 -2.31 -17.74 -4.68
C LEU A 69 -2.13 -17.00 -3.35
N ARG A 70 -0.94 -16.40 -3.14
CA ARG A 70 -0.61 -15.79 -1.86
C ARG A 70 0.27 -14.55 -2.01
N VAL A 71 -0.02 -13.56 -1.18
CA VAL A 71 0.89 -12.44 -0.88
C VAL A 71 1.22 -12.47 0.61
N SER A 72 2.48 -12.32 0.95
CA SER A 72 2.93 -12.10 2.33
C SER A 72 3.82 -10.87 2.35
N ALA A 73 3.51 -9.88 3.17
CA ALA A 73 4.27 -8.64 3.20
C ALA A 73 4.38 -8.05 4.60
N VAL A 74 5.56 -7.47 4.90
CA VAL A 74 5.87 -6.88 6.19
C VAL A 74 6.58 -5.54 6.03
N PHE A 75 6.25 -4.60 6.93
CA PHE A 75 6.99 -3.36 7.09
C PHE A 75 7.11 -2.98 8.56
N ASN A 76 8.29 -3.09 9.10
CA ASN A 76 8.61 -2.79 10.49
C ASN A 76 9.72 -1.76 10.60
N PHE A 77 9.67 -0.94 11.65
CA PHE A 77 10.79 -0.14 12.11
C PHE A 77 10.61 0.21 13.59
N SER A 78 11.63 0.76 14.23
CA SER A 78 11.59 1.18 15.63
C SER A 78 12.49 2.39 15.86
N GLY A 79 12.48 2.93 17.08
CA GLY A 79 13.37 4.02 17.49
C GLY A 79 12.80 5.41 17.23
N MET A 80 11.48 5.57 17.34
CA MET A 80 10.84 6.89 17.28
C MET A 80 10.90 7.59 18.64
N ASP A 81 11.06 8.91 18.62
CA ASP A 81 10.93 9.75 19.80
C ASP A 81 9.46 9.78 20.28
N SER A 82 9.26 9.99 21.58
CA SER A 82 7.94 9.94 22.22
C SER A 82 6.94 11.00 21.73
N ASP A 83 7.42 12.08 21.14
CA ASP A 83 6.62 13.18 20.57
C ASP A 83 6.33 13.03 19.07
N ASN A 84 6.71 11.90 18.49
CA ASN A 84 6.47 11.63 17.08
C ASN A 84 4.96 11.58 16.77
N VAL A 85 4.56 12.25 15.68
CA VAL A 85 3.14 12.33 15.25
C VAL A 85 2.51 10.95 15.02
N ARG A 86 3.30 9.93 14.67
CA ARG A 86 2.86 8.54 14.49
C ARG A 86 2.37 7.88 15.78
N LEU A 87 2.75 8.44 16.92
CA LEU A 87 2.32 7.99 18.24
C LEU A 87 1.13 8.79 18.78
N ASN A 88 0.57 9.72 18.00
CA ASN A 88 -0.56 10.55 18.40
C ASN A 88 -1.86 10.06 17.74
N PRO A 89 -2.83 9.52 18.50
CA PRO A 89 -4.10 9.07 17.95
C PRO A 89 -4.93 10.18 17.31
N GLY A 90 -4.77 11.44 17.76
CA GLY A 90 -5.45 12.61 17.18
C GLY A 90 -4.99 12.95 15.76
N PHE A 91 -3.83 12.48 15.33
CA PHE A 91 -3.31 12.62 13.97
C PHE A 91 -3.42 11.34 13.13
N GLY A 92 -4.20 10.36 13.58
CA GLY A 92 -4.28 9.06 12.90
C GLY A 92 -2.99 8.24 13.06
N GLY A 93 -2.38 8.30 14.27
CA GLY A 93 -1.21 7.48 14.58
C GLY A 93 -1.51 5.99 14.56
N GLY A 94 -0.45 5.20 14.56
CA GLY A 94 -0.52 3.74 14.55
C GLY A 94 0.27 3.12 13.40
N SER A 95 0.78 1.91 13.63
CA SER A 95 1.64 1.22 12.67
C SER A 95 0.88 0.82 11.41
N LEU A 96 -0.41 0.49 11.52
CA LEU A 96 -1.21 0.11 10.37
C LEU A 96 -1.43 1.31 9.42
N TRP A 97 -1.77 2.51 9.96
CA TRP A 97 -1.91 3.72 9.14
C TRP A 97 -0.60 4.21 8.53
N ASP A 98 0.51 4.13 9.28
CA ASP A 98 1.78 4.67 8.77
C ASP A 98 2.48 3.72 7.80
N VAL A 99 2.69 2.46 8.18
CA VAL A 99 3.47 1.50 7.38
C VAL A 99 2.67 0.27 6.94
N GLY A 100 1.59 -0.08 7.61
CA GLY A 100 0.74 -1.20 7.23
C GLY A 100 -0.05 -0.96 5.94
N VAL A 101 -0.32 0.30 5.58
CA VAL A 101 -0.92 0.68 4.30
C VAL A 101 -0.11 0.20 3.08
N TYR A 102 1.22 0.08 3.21
CA TYR A 102 2.08 -0.43 2.13
C TYR A 102 1.85 -1.92 1.82
N PRO A 103 1.91 -2.85 2.80
CA PRO A 103 1.52 -4.24 2.59
C PRO A 103 0.09 -4.41 2.09
N ILE A 104 -0.87 -3.61 2.58
CA ILE A 104 -2.27 -3.63 2.11
C ILE A 104 -2.33 -3.26 0.63
N SER A 105 -1.74 -2.14 0.25
CA SER A 105 -1.70 -1.67 -1.14
C SER A 105 -1.05 -2.70 -2.07
N LEU A 106 0.07 -3.31 -1.65
CA LEU A 106 0.74 -4.35 -2.45
C LEU A 106 -0.17 -5.57 -2.64
N ALA A 107 -0.83 -6.03 -1.58
CA ALA A 107 -1.72 -7.18 -1.68
C ALA A 107 -2.90 -6.91 -2.63
N GLN A 108 -3.53 -5.73 -2.55
CA GLN A 108 -4.63 -5.35 -3.44
C GLN A 108 -4.16 -5.17 -4.89
N PHE A 109 -2.99 -4.57 -5.10
CA PHE A 109 -2.39 -4.46 -6.42
C PHE A 109 -2.18 -5.83 -7.08
N VAL A 110 -1.59 -6.75 -6.34
CA VAL A 110 -1.27 -8.10 -6.84
C VAL A 110 -2.53 -8.93 -7.06
N MET A 111 -3.54 -8.79 -6.21
CA MET A 111 -4.80 -9.55 -6.27
C MET A 111 -5.85 -8.90 -7.19
N GLY A 112 -5.61 -7.67 -7.67
CA GLY A 112 -6.48 -6.96 -8.60
C GLY A 112 -7.70 -6.31 -7.96
N GLY A 113 -7.63 -5.97 -6.65
CA GLY A 113 -8.70 -5.25 -5.95
C GLY A 113 -8.78 -5.57 -4.46
N PRO A 114 -9.84 -5.12 -3.76
CA PRO A 114 -9.99 -5.30 -2.33
C PRO A 114 -10.30 -6.75 -1.95
N PRO A 115 -10.00 -7.18 -0.70
CA PRO A 115 -10.35 -8.50 -0.21
C PRO A 115 -11.87 -8.62 0.04
N LYS A 116 -12.38 -9.85 0.04
CA LYS A 116 -13.77 -10.15 0.42
C LYS A 116 -14.00 -10.05 1.92
N TRP A 117 -13.01 -10.46 2.70
CA TRP A 117 -13.01 -10.29 4.14
C TRP A 117 -11.60 -10.16 4.69
N VAL A 118 -11.50 -9.58 5.89
CA VAL A 118 -10.26 -9.42 6.63
C VAL A 118 -10.41 -9.94 8.06
N PHE A 119 -9.27 -10.36 8.63
CA PHE A 119 -9.11 -10.59 10.06
C PHE A 119 -7.83 -9.90 10.52
N GLY A 120 -7.91 -9.12 11.59
CA GLY A 120 -6.78 -8.38 12.15
C GLY A 120 -6.62 -8.62 13.64
N ASP A 121 -5.37 -8.50 14.11
CA ASP A 121 -5.02 -8.45 15.51
C ASP A 121 -3.96 -7.37 15.74
N GLN A 122 -4.01 -6.69 16.90
CA GLN A 122 -3.17 -5.54 17.18
C GLN A 122 -2.67 -5.52 18.61
N TRP A 123 -1.47 -5.01 18.79
CA TRP A 123 -0.96 -4.62 20.10
C TRP A 123 -0.98 -3.10 20.24
N LEU A 124 -1.72 -2.59 21.24
CA LEU A 124 -1.83 -1.17 21.51
C LEU A 124 -0.75 -0.70 22.48
N GLY A 125 -0.12 0.42 22.16
CA GLY A 125 0.76 1.14 23.09
C GLY A 125 -0.02 1.89 24.16
N GLU A 126 0.70 2.45 25.14
CA GLU A 126 0.12 3.24 26.24
C GLU A 126 -0.66 4.48 25.77
N ASN A 127 -0.30 5.01 24.60
CA ASN A 127 -0.96 6.15 23.95
C ASN A 127 -2.23 5.75 23.16
N GLY A 128 -2.58 4.45 23.11
CA GLY A 128 -3.78 3.94 22.46
C GLY A 128 -3.67 3.74 20.96
N VAL A 129 -2.49 3.97 20.32
CA VAL A 129 -2.25 3.61 18.91
C VAL A 129 -1.73 2.18 18.81
N ASP A 130 -1.94 1.53 17.67
CA ASP A 130 -1.35 0.23 17.41
C ASP A 130 0.17 0.38 17.18
N MET A 131 0.94 -0.29 18.02
CA MET A 131 2.39 -0.38 17.92
C MET A 131 2.83 -1.58 17.08
N GLY A 132 1.95 -2.53 16.87
CA GLY A 132 2.12 -3.68 16.01
C GLY A 132 0.78 -4.23 15.55
N PHE A 133 0.72 -4.65 14.30
CA PHE A 133 -0.48 -5.17 13.67
C PHE A 133 -0.14 -6.38 12.80
N VAL A 134 -1.03 -7.39 12.82
CA VAL A 134 -1.02 -8.50 11.87
C VAL A 134 -2.39 -8.63 11.25
N GLY A 135 -2.45 -8.93 9.96
CA GLY A 135 -3.70 -9.06 9.24
C GLY A 135 -3.71 -10.21 8.24
N GLN A 136 -4.89 -10.82 8.09
CA GLN A 136 -5.21 -11.78 7.04
C GLN A 136 -6.27 -11.18 6.14
N MET A 137 -6.12 -11.38 4.84
CA MET A 137 -7.04 -10.90 3.82
C MET A 137 -7.42 -12.04 2.89
N ARG A 138 -8.70 -12.27 2.68
CA ARG A 138 -9.23 -13.30 1.79
C ARG A 138 -9.81 -12.67 0.53
N TYR A 139 -9.38 -13.17 -0.60
CA TYR A 139 -9.86 -12.78 -1.93
C TYR A 139 -10.73 -13.87 -2.55
N ALA A 140 -11.04 -13.75 -3.82
CA ALA A 140 -11.81 -14.78 -4.53
C ALA A 140 -11.04 -16.10 -4.68
N GLY A 141 -11.76 -17.18 -4.79
CA GLY A 141 -11.15 -18.50 -5.04
C GLY A 141 -10.19 -18.95 -3.94
N ARG A 142 -8.92 -19.20 -4.30
CA ARG A 142 -7.87 -19.67 -3.39
C ARG A 142 -6.93 -18.58 -2.90
N GLN A 143 -7.14 -17.35 -3.32
CA GLN A 143 -6.25 -16.23 -3.10
C GLN A 143 -6.35 -15.71 -1.67
N MET A 144 -5.20 -15.44 -1.04
CA MET A 144 -5.12 -14.89 0.31
C MET A 144 -3.87 -14.01 0.48
N ALA A 145 -3.92 -13.08 1.42
CA ALA A 145 -2.75 -12.32 1.81
C ALA A 145 -2.60 -12.26 3.33
N GLN A 146 -1.34 -12.11 3.76
CA GLN A 146 -0.96 -11.85 5.14
C GLN A 146 -0.09 -10.62 5.18
N ILE A 147 -0.39 -9.74 6.13
CA ILE A 147 0.39 -8.52 6.36
C ILE A 147 0.84 -8.43 7.81
N ALA A 148 1.97 -7.78 8.03
CA ALA A 148 2.41 -7.36 9.35
C ALA A 148 3.08 -5.99 9.28
N CYS A 149 2.91 -5.20 10.35
CA CYS A 149 3.63 -3.94 10.52
C CYS A 149 3.88 -3.67 12.01
N SER A 150 4.94 -2.88 12.31
CA SER A 150 5.32 -2.64 13.69
C SER A 150 6.21 -1.42 13.84
N PHE A 151 6.05 -0.73 14.99
CA PHE A 151 6.91 0.36 15.47
C PHE A 151 7.88 -0.06 16.57
N TYR A 152 7.91 -1.33 16.96
CA TYR A 152 8.75 -1.80 18.07
C TYR A 152 9.73 -2.92 17.70
N THR A 153 9.69 -3.39 16.46
CA THR A 153 10.66 -4.37 15.98
C THR A 153 11.72 -3.70 15.09
N PRO A 154 12.92 -4.28 14.96
CA PRO A 154 13.95 -3.75 14.08
C PRO A 154 13.45 -3.54 12.66
N TYR A 155 14.10 -2.61 11.94
CA TYR A 155 13.78 -2.35 10.55
C TYR A 155 13.80 -3.64 9.72
N HIS A 156 12.66 -3.95 9.13
CA HIS A 156 12.50 -5.10 8.26
C HIS A 156 11.38 -4.84 7.25
N THR A 157 11.70 -4.92 5.96
CA THR A 157 10.71 -4.91 4.88
C THR A 157 10.92 -6.13 4.00
N ARG A 158 9.84 -6.80 3.66
CA ARG A 158 9.87 -7.94 2.75
C ARG A 158 8.49 -8.16 2.15
N ALA A 159 8.44 -8.64 0.93
CA ALA A 159 7.22 -9.17 0.34
C ALA A 159 7.50 -10.43 -0.49
N GLU A 160 6.56 -11.35 -0.46
CA GLU A 160 6.55 -12.56 -1.28
C GLU A 160 5.21 -12.68 -2.01
N ILE A 161 5.28 -12.85 -3.31
CA ILE A 161 4.13 -13.08 -4.19
C ILE A 161 4.27 -14.47 -4.76
N THR A 162 3.42 -15.41 -4.33
CA THR A 162 3.48 -16.81 -4.72
C THR A 162 2.33 -17.15 -5.67
N GLY A 163 2.68 -17.65 -6.83
CA GLY A 163 1.75 -18.21 -7.81
C GLY A 163 2.12 -19.63 -8.21
N THR A 164 1.33 -20.24 -9.07
CA THR A 164 1.59 -21.59 -9.59
C THR A 164 2.83 -21.68 -10.46
N GLY A 165 3.28 -20.56 -11.03
CA GLY A 165 4.49 -20.44 -11.85
C GLY A 165 5.76 -20.12 -11.07
N GLY A 166 5.69 -19.87 -9.74
CA GLY A 166 6.85 -19.55 -8.91
C GLY A 166 6.57 -18.46 -7.88
N THR A 167 7.63 -17.97 -7.25
CA THR A 167 7.56 -16.94 -6.21
C THR A 167 8.44 -15.73 -6.57
N LEU A 168 7.87 -14.53 -6.56
CA LEU A 168 8.63 -13.28 -6.53
C LEU A 168 8.87 -12.87 -5.08
N THR A 169 10.13 -12.62 -4.73
CA THR A 169 10.55 -12.10 -3.42
C THR A 169 11.11 -10.70 -3.60
N MET A 170 10.59 -9.76 -2.83
CA MET A 170 11.05 -8.36 -2.75
C MET A 170 11.63 -8.12 -1.35
N GLU A 171 12.92 -7.83 -1.24
CA GLU A 171 13.58 -7.55 0.05
C GLU A 171 13.42 -6.09 0.49
N ARG A 172 13.18 -5.20 -0.46
CA ARG A 172 12.95 -3.77 -0.24
C ARG A 172 11.74 -3.27 -1.04
N PRO A 173 10.53 -3.85 -0.81
CA PRO A 173 9.36 -3.53 -1.64
C PRO A 173 8.92 -2.07 -1.55
N PHE A 174 9.12 -1.42 -0.39
CA PHE A 174 8.54 -0.10 -0.08
C PHE A 174 9.59 1.01 0.05
N THR A 175 10.85 0.64 0.21
CA THR A 175 11.96 1.54 0.49
C THR A 175 13.16 1.17 -0.37
N ALA A 176 12.97 1.18 -1.69
CA ALA A 176 14.04 0.93 -2.63
C ALA A 176 15.23 1.86 -2.36
N MET A 177 16.45 1.33 -2.43
CA MET A 177 17.68 2.07 -2.17
C MET A 177 18.53 2.11 -3.43
N ASP A 178 19.11 3.26 -3.70
CA ASP A 178 20.12 3.42 -4.75
C ASP A 178 21.51 3.05 -4.21
N ASP A 179 21.73 1.75 -3.98
CA ASP A 179 22.99 1.20 -3.47
C ASP A 179 23.63 0.17 -4.42
N GLY A 180 23.09 0.10 -5.65
CA GLY A 180 23.56 -0.82 -6.70
C GLY A 180 23.19 -2.29 -6.48
N LYS A 181 22.44 -2.63 -5.41
CA LYS A 181 22.03 -4.00 -5.12
C LYS A 181 20.70 -4.34 -5.79
N GLN A 182 20.45 -5.63 -5.98
CA GLN A 182 19.19 -6.15 -6.44
C GLN A 182 18.37 -6.66 -5.25
N TYR A 183 17.12 -6.27 -5.19
CA TYR A 183 16.21 -6.60 -4.10
C TYR A 183 14.98 -7.38 -4.57
N LEU A 184 14.92 -7.74 -5.84
CA LEU A 184 13.85 -8.52 -6.45
C LEU A 184 14.41 -9.84 -6.99
N PHE A 185 13.80 -10.95 -6.58
CA PHE A 185 14.21 -12.30 -6.96
C PHE A 185 13.02 -13.11 -7.44
N PHE A 186 13.25 -13.95 -8.43
CA PHE A 186 12.27 -14.95 -8.86
C PHE A 186 12.78 -16.35 -8.54
N THR A 187 11.95 -17.14 -7.89
CA THR A 187 12.20 -18.55 -7.62
C THR A 187 11.19 -19.39 -8.42
N PRO A 188 11.63 -20.10 -9.46
CA PRO A 188 10.77 -21.04 -10.19
C PRO A 188 10.37 -22.23 -9.32
N PRO A 189 9.31 -23.01 -9.67
CA PRO A 189 8.78 -24.07 -8.81
C PRO A 189 9.79 -25.14 -8.37
N ASN A 190 10.81 -25.39 -9.18
CA ASN A 190 11.86 -26.42 -8.91
C ASN A 190 13.28 -25.85 -9.10
N GLY A 191 13.52 -24.60 -8.73
CA GLY A 191 14.82 -23.96 -8.94
C GLY A 191 15.22 -23.03 -7.80
N ASP A 192 16.42 -22.47 -7.93
CA ASP A 192 16.98 -21.52 -6.99
C ASP A 192 16.51 -20.08 -7.27
N PRO A 193 16.54 -19.19 -6.27
CA PRO A 193 16.26 -17.78 -6.44
C PRO A 193 17.19 -17.13 -7.47
N GLN A 194 16.61 -16.42 -8.44
CA GLN A 194 17.32 -15.71 -9.48
C GLN A 194 17.08 -14.20 -9.32
N PRO A 195 18.14 -13.37 -9.25
CA PRO A 195 17.97 -11.93 -9.14
C PRO A 195 17.37 -11.35 -10.42
N LEU A 196 16.37 -10.49 -10.27
CA LEU A 196 15.79 -9.73 -11.34
C LEU A 196 16.36 -8.30 -11.31
N ARG A 197 16.95 -7.88 -12.42
CA ARG A 197 17.51 -6.54 -12.54
C ARG A 197 16.41 -5.55 -12.89
N VAL A 198 16.33 -4.48 -12.10
CA VAL A 198 15.51 -3.31 -12.38
C VAL A 198 16.38 -2.07 -12.36
N PRO A 199 16.03 -1.01 -13.11
CA PRO A 199 16.70 0.27 -13.01
C PRO A 199 16.70 0.77 -11.55
N ASN A 200 17.80 1.37 -11.15
CA ASN A 200 17.90 2.05 -9.86
C ASN A 200 17.43 3.49 -10.09
N GLU A 201 16.27 3.82 -9.55
CA GLU A 201 15.64 5.13 -9.70
C GLU A 201 15.36 5.72 -8.32
N TYR A 202 15.37 7.05 -8.25
CA TYR A 202 14.96 7.76 -7.06
C TYR A 202 13.50 7.44 -6.73
N LEU A 203 13.24 6.99 -5.51
CA LEU A 203 11.96 6.38 -5.12
C LEU A 203 10.73 7.25 -5.41
N TYR A 204 10.87 8.57 -5.28
CA TYR A 204 9.79 9.54 -5.47
C TYR A 204 9.67 10.08 -6.91
N LEU A 205 10.60 9.73 -7.82
CA LEU A 205 10.60 10.26 -9.18
C LEU A 205 9.33 9.89 -9.94
N GLY A 206 8.98 8.62 -9.93
CA GLY A 206 7.90 8.09 -10.75
C GLY A 206 6.51 8.63 -10.37
N GLU A 207 6.24 8.97 -9.11
CA GLU A 207 4.96 9.58 -8.73
C GLU A 207 4.84 11.03 -9.20
N ILE A 208 5.97 11.77 -9.24
CA ILE A 208 6.01 13.13 -9.77
C ILE A 208 5.81 13.11 -11.30
N GLU A 209 6.47 12.18 -12.00
CA GLU A 209 6.29 12.02 -13.46
C GLU A 209 4.86 11.60 -13.82
N ASP A 210 4.25 10.72 -13.03
CA ASP A 210 2.87 10.30 -13.22
C ASP A 210 1.90 11.48 -13.03
N MET A 211 2.10 12.29 -11.98
CA MET A 211 1.32 13.49 -11.72
C MET A 211 1.49 14.51 -12.87
N GLN A 212 2.72 14.72 -13.38
CA GLN A 212 2.96 15.57 -14.53
C GLN A 212 2.22 15.07 -15.77
N ALA A 213 2.29 13.78 -16.07
CA ALA A 213 1.60 13.19 -17.22
C ALA A 213 0.07 13.32 -17.09
N ALA A 214 -0.47 13.19 -15.87
CA ALA A 214 -1.89 13.39 -15.62
C ALA A 214 -2.33 14.84 -15.87
N ILE A 215 -1.52 15.81 -15.46
CA ILE A 215 -1.83 17.24 -15.61
C ILE A 215 -1.62 17.72 -17.05
N LEU A 216 -0.49 17.39 -17.67
CA LEU A 216 -0.07 17.97 -18.95
C LEU A 216 -0.61 17.21 -20.15
N ASP A 217 -0.72 15.88 -20.05
CA ASP A 217 -1.10 14.99 -21.15
C ASP A 217 -2.53 14.45 -20.99
N GLY A 218 -3.21 14.72 -19.87
CA GLY A 218 -4.55 14.20 -19.56
C GLY A 218 -4.58 12.68 -19.36
N ARG A 219 -3.47 12.04 -19.01
CA ARG A 219 -3.40 10.60 -18.75
C ARG A 219 -4.05 10.27 -17.40
N PRO A 220 -4.69 9.11 -17.25
CA PRO A 220 -5.11 8.66 -15.93
C PRO A 220 -3.88 8.43 -15.04
N THR A 221 -4.00 8.73 -13.74
CA THR A 221 -2.97 8.41 -12.75
C THR A 221 -2.78 6.90 -12.64
N TYR A 222 -1.55 6.46 -12.44
CA TYR A 222 -1.23 5.02 -12.34
C TYR A 222 -1.90 4.35 -11.13
N LEU A 223 -1.92 5.05 -10.00
CA LEU A 223 -2.74 4.66 -8.86
C LEU A 223 -4.07 5.40 -8.95
N THR A 224 -5.15 4.67 -9.11
CA THR A 224 -6.48 5.27 -9.26
C THR A 224 -7.08 5.66 -7.90
N LEU A 225 -7.97 6.66 -7.89
CA LEU A 225 -8.69 7.04 -6.67
C LEU A 225 -9.62 5.93 -6.15
N ASN A 226 -10.07 5.02 -7.01
CA ASN A 226 -10.82 3.84 -6.57
C ASN A 226 -9.92 2.86 -5.79
N GLU A 227 -8.68 2.61 -6.25
CA GLU A 227 -7.71 1.81 -5.48
C GLU A 227 -7.40 2.48 -4.15
N THR A 228 -7.15 3.79 -4.14
CA THR A 228 -6.92 4.58 -2.91
C THR A 228 -8.08 4.42 -1.93
N ARG A 229 -9.33 4.54 -2.41
CA ARG A 229 -10.53 4.34 -1.60
C ARG A 229 -10.60 2.93 -1.01
N ASP A 230 -10.28 1.91 -1.80
CA ASP A 230 -10.25 0.52 -1.35
C ASP A 230 -9.12 0.26 -0.33
N HIS A 231 -7.97 0.95 -0.44
CA HIS A 231 -6.91 0.91 0.57
C HIS A 231 -7.41 1.42 1.93
N VAL A 232 -8.07 2.58 1.95
CA VAL A 232 -8.64 3.16 3.18
C VAL A 232 -9.72 2.25 3.75
N ARG A 233 -10.63 1.74 2.90
CA ARG A 233 -11.70 0.81 3.31
C ARG A 233 -11.15 -0.46 3.95
N THR A 234 -10.13 -1.06 3.35
CA THR A 234 -9.50 -2.27 3.87
C THR A 234 -8.76 -2.01 5.20
N THR A 235 -8.08 -0.87 5.32
CA THR A 235 -7.41 -0.47 6.56
C THR A 235 -8.42 -0.29 7.71
N LEU A 236 -9.54 0.38 7.45
CA LEU A 236 -10.63 0.54 8.43
C LEU A 236 -11.25 -0.79 8.84
N ALA A 237 -11.49 -1.69 7.87
CA ALA A 237 -12.02 -3.03 8.14
C ALA A 237 -11.06 -3.88 8.99
N LEU A 238 -9.75 -3.77 8.77
CA LEU A 238 -8.73 -4.43 9.60
C LEU A 238 -8.74 -3.91 11.04
N TYR A 239 -8.82 -2.61 11.25
CA TYR A 239 -8.99 -2.04 12.60
C TYR A 239 -10.29 -2.48 13.28
N GLU A 240 -11.39 -2.50 12.52
CA GLU A 240 -12.66 -2.99 13.03
C GLU A 240 -12.58 -4.46 13.45
N SER A 241 -11.94 -5.28 12.63
CA SER A 241 -11.71 -6.70 12.91
C SER A 241 -10.87 -6.90 14.18
N ALA A 242 -9.74 -6.19 14.30
CA ALA A 242 -8.87 -6.26 15.49
C ALA A 242 -9.59 -5.83 16.77
N ARG A 243 -10.44 -4.79 16.70
CA ARG A 243 -11.23 -4.33 17.85
C ARG A 243 -12.30 -5.32 18.28
N ARG A 244 -12.93 -6.01 17.31
CA ARG A 244 -14.02 -6.98 17.57
C ARG A 244 -13.53 -8.39 17.83
N GLY A 245 -12.28 -8.73 17.42
CA GLY A 245 -11.79 -10.11 17.42
C GLY A 245 -12.54 -11.01 16.44
N GLN A 246 -13.06 -10.47 15.33
CA GLN A 246 -13.92 -11.16 14.37
C GLN A 246 -13.56 -10.81 12.92
N ILE A 247 -13.93 -11.68 12.00
CA ILE A 247 -13.86 -11.40 10.55
C ILE A 247 -14.80 -10.23 10.22
N VAL A 248 -14.30 -9.32 9.37
CA VAL A 248 -15.08 -8.24 8.77
C VAL A 248 -15.14 -8.44 7.26
N HIS A 249 -16.35 -8.48 6.72
CA HIS A 249 -16.60 -8.59 5.27
C HIS A 249 -16.60 -7.21 4.60
N LEU A 250 -16.10 -7.15 3.36
CA LEU A 250 -16.03 -5.93 2.55
C LEU A 250 -16.99 -5.98 1.35
N ASP A 251 -17.75 -7.05 1.18
CA ASP A 251 -18.57 -7.31 -0.03
C ASP A 251 -19.91 -6.53 -0.07
N GLU A 252 -20.13 -5.57 0.85
CA GLU A 252 -21.36 -4.76 0.90
C GLU A 252 -21.10 -3.26 0.76
#